data_0e27e5e275665d485b9a5c54c7202413
#
_entry.id   0e27e5e275665d485b9a5c54c7202413
#
_cell.length_a   1.000
_cell.length_b   1.000
_cell.length_c   1.000
_cell.angle_alpha   90.00
_cell.angle_beta   90.00
_cell.angle_gamma   90.00
#
_symmetry.space_group_name_H-M   'P 1'
#
loop_
_entity.id
_entity.type
_entity.pdbx_description
1 polymer ?
#
loop_
_entity_poly.entity_id
_entity_poly.type
_entity_poly.pdbx_seq_one_letter_code
_entity_poly.pdbx_strand_id
1 'polypeptide(L)'
;MLNTVAIIGRPNVGKSTLFNKLTKSRSAIVSNFSGLTKDRNYGLLSIGDSKTFLIDTGGIDSSKKESIENEISEQAWIAVDESSLVLFVIDGSEELTNLDSEILDNLRKRNKKFI
;
A
#
# COMPACT_ATOMS: atom_id res chain seq x y z
N MET A 1 -16.02 5.05 10.84
CA MET A 1 -15.03 5.36 9.81
C MET A 1 -13.83 4.43 9.94
N LEU A 2 -13.52 3.72 8.88
CA LEU A 2 -12.40 2.78 8.91
C LEU A 2 -11.09 3.52 8.69
N ASN A 3 -10.11 3.28 9.57
CA ASN A 3 -8.76 3.78 9.37
C ASN A 3 -8.03 2.84 8.43
N THR A 4 -7.47 3.39 7.38
CA THR A 4 -6.73 2.61 6.39
C THR A 4 -5.33 3.18 6.20
N VAL A 5 -4.39 2.29 5.99
CA VAL A 5 -2.99 2.64 5.70
C VAL A 5 -2.61 1.92 4.41
N ALA A 6 -2.19 2.67 3.41
CA ALA A 6 -1.74 2.09 2.15
C ALA A 6 -0.22 1.91 2.19
N ILE A 7 0.24 0.77 1.71
CA ILE A 7 1.68 0.50 1.55
C ILE A 7 2.01 0.71 0.08
N ILE A 8 2.90 1.63 -0.21
CA ILE A 8 3.29 1.95 -1.58
C ILE A 8 4.81 1.92 -1.73
N GLY A 9 5.27 1.65 -2.92
CA GLY A 9 6.68 1.61 -3.28
C GLY A 9 6.83 1.00 -4.66
N ARG A 10 8.04 1.08 -5.21
CA ARG A 10 8.31 0.48 -6.52
C ARG A 10 8.15 -1.04 -6.47
N PRO A 11 7.95 -1.70 -7.62
CA PRO A 11 7.85 -3.17 -7.65
C PRO A 11 9.07 -3.85 -7.02
N ASN A 12 8.83 -4.95 -6.34
CA ASN A 12 9.85 -5.81 -5.74
C ASN A 12 10.67 -5.19 -4.61
N VAL A 13 10.21 -4.12 -4.01
CA VAL A 13 10.92 -3.45 -2.91
C VAL A 13 10.67 -4.12 -1.55
N GLY A 14 9.70 -5.03 -1.48
CA GLY A 14 9.40 -5.74 -0.24
C GLY A 14 8.07 -5.37 0.41
N LYS A 15 7.15 -4.75 -0.34
CA LYS A 15 5.84 -4.36 0.19
C LYS A 15 5.05 -5.54 0.74
N SER A 16 4.98 -6.64 -0.01
CA SER A 16 4.23 -7.81 0.42
C SER A 16 4.85 -8.47 1.65
N THR A 17 6.17 -8.47 1.73
CA THR A 17 6.87 -8.99 2.91
C THR A 17 6.52 -8.17 4.14
N LEU A 18 6.56 -6.85 4.02
CA LEU A 18 6.18 -5.96 5.11
C LEU A 18 4.71 -6.15 5.48
N PHE A 19 3.84 -6.20 4.48
CA PHE A 19 2.40 -6.42 4.69
C PHE A 19 2.15 -7.70 5.48
N ASN A 20 2.78 -8.81 5.06
CA ASN A 20 2.60 -10.09 5.72
C ASN A 20 3.12 -10.08 7.15
N LYS A 21 4.23 -9.41 7.40
CA LYS A 21 4.77 -9.30 8.75
C LYS A 21 3.90 -8.45 9.67
N LEU A 22 3.38 -7.35 9.16
CA LEU A 22 2.52 -6.47 9.96
C LEU A 22 1.19 -7.12 10.29
N THR A 23 0.66 -7.93 9.39
CA THR A 23 -0.58 -8.65 9.61
C THR A 23 -0.36 -10.03 10.20
N LYS A 24 0.88 -10.37 10.54
CA LYS A 24 1.29 -11.68 11.09
C LYS A 24 0.86 -12.84 10.22
N SER A 25 1.08 -12.71 8.94
CA SER A 25 0.76 -13.74 7.94
C SER A 25 -0.70 -14.09 7.85
N ARG A 26 -1.53 -13.37 8.55
CA ARG A 26 -2.97 -13.50 8.37
C ARG A 26 -3.39 -12.45 7.38
N SER A 27 -3.09 -12.71 6.13
CA SER A 27 -3.72 -12.00 5.05
C SER A 27 -5.20 -12.42 5.06
N ALA A 28 -5.85 -12.18 6.18
CA ALA A 28 -7.27 -12.33 6.23
C ALA A 28 -7.79 -11.26 5.32
N ILE A 29 -8.15 -11.66 4.13
CA ILE A 29 -8.92 -10.84 3.24
C ILE A 29 -10.18 -10.52 4.01
N VAL A 30 -10.25 -9.32 4.54
CA VAL A 30 -11.37 -8.91 5.35
C VAL A 30 -12.45 -8.41 4.39
N SER A 31 -12.88 -9.29 3.50
CA SER A 31 -13.85 -8.95 2.47
C SER A 31 -15.25 -8.72 3.04
N ASN A 32 -15.45 -9.04 4.32
CA ASN A 32 -16.77 -8.96 4.94
C ASN A 32 -17.05 -7.63 5.63
N PHE A 33 -16.09 -6.73 5.67
CA PHE A 33 -16.32 -5.44 6.31
C PHE A 33 -16.97 -4.47 5.33
N SER A 34 -18.05 -3.86 5.77
CA SER A 34 -18.76 -2.85 5.00
C SER A 34 -17.84 -1.65 4.73
N GLY A 35 -17.85 -1.16 3.50
CA GLY A 35 -17.04 0.00 3.12
C GLY A 35 -15.67 -0.32 2.53
N LEU A 36 -15.28 -1.60 2.48
CA LEU A 36 -14.03 -1.99 1.85
C LEU A 36 -14.26 -2.33 0.37
N THR A 37 -13.30 -1.95 -0.46
CA THR A 37 -13.33 -2.23 -1.89
C THR A 37 -12.96 -3.68 -2.15
N LYS A 38 -13.78 -4.39 -2.93
CA LYS A 38 -13.66 -5.84 -3.12
C LYS A 38 -12.36 -6.34 -3.72
N ASP A 39 -11.74 -5.57 -4.60
CA ASP A 39 -10.59 -6.04 -5.37
C ASP A 39 -9.25 -5.66 -4.78
N ARG A 40 -9.23 -5.29 -3.51
CA ARG A 40 -8.01 -4.91 -2.82
C ARG A 40 -7.61 -5.96 -1.81
N ASN A 41 -6.30 -6.04 -1.59
CA ASN A 41 -5.73 -6.93 -0.59
C ASN A 41 -5.63 -6.19 0.74
N TYR A 42 -6.57 -6.46 1.64
CA TYR A 42 -6.59 -5.85 2.95
C TYR A 42 -6.06 -6.79 4.00
N GLY A 43 -5.27 -6.25 4.92
CA GLY A 43 -4.89 -6.95 6.12
C GLY A 43 -5.33 -6.16 7.33
N LEU A 44 -5.50 -6.83 8.46
CA LEU A 44 -5.90 -6.20 9.69
C LEU A 44 -4.69 -6.08 10.62
N LEU A 45 -4.43 -4.86 11.07
CA LEU A 45 -3.40 -4.58 12.04
C LEU A 45 -4.06 -4.11 13.33
N SER A 46 -3.75 -4.80 14.43
CA SER A 46 -4.24 -4.38 15.76
C SER A 46 -3.12 -3.72 16.54
N ILE A 47 -3.34 -2.49 16.97
CA ILE A 47 -2.40 -1.75 17.81
C ILE A 47 -3.16 -1.37 19.09
N GLY A 48 -2.87 -2.06 20.19
CA GLY A 48 -3.66 -1.90 21.41
C GLY A 48 -5.12 -2.26 21.14
N ASP A 49 -6.02 -1.35 21.41
CA ASP A 49 -7.45 -1.53 21.16
C ASP A 49 -7.87 -1.01 19.79
N SER A 50 -6.95 -0.43 19.04
CA SER A 50 -7.25 0.15 17.74
C SER A 50 -7.02 -0.86 16.63
N LYS A 51 -7.91 -0.86 15.66
CA LYS A 51 -7.79 -1.70 14.47
C LYS A 51 -7.60 -0.83 13.24
N THR A 52 -6.64 -1.18 12.42
CA THR A 52 -6.30 -0.46 11.21
C THR A 52 -6.23 -1.45 10.06
N PHE A 53 -6.76 -1.07 8.91
CA PHE A 53 -6.66 -1.89 7.72
C PHE A 53 -5.44 -1.46 6.90
N LEU A 54 -4.65 -2.44 6.50
CA LEU A 54 -3.52 -2.22 5.59
C LEU A 54 -3.94 -2.61 4.18
N ILE A 55 -3.53 -1.80 3.22
CA ILE A 55 -3.76 -2.09 1.80
C ILE A 55 -2.40 -2.35 1.17
N ASP A 56 -2.23 -3.55 0.60
CA ASP A 56 -1.03 -3.88 -0.15
C ASP A 56 -1.23 -3.48 -1.61
N THR A 57 -0.68 -2.33 -2.01
CA THR A 57 -0.80 -1.87 -3.40
C THR A 57 -0.01 -2.73 -4.38
N GLY A 58 0.98 -3.47 -3.88
CA GLY A 58 1.70 -4.43 -4.71
C GLY A 58 0.79 -5.52 -5.26
N GLY A 59 -0.18 -5.97 -4.44
CA GLY A 59 -1.18 -6.92 -4.90
C GLY A 59 -2.08 -6.34 -6.00
N ILE A 60 -2.37 -5.04 -5.93
CA ILE A 60 -3.15 -4.35 -6.96
C ILE A 60 -2.35 -4.29 -8.27
N ASP A 61 -1.09 -3.89 -8.18
CA ASP A 61 -0.22 -3.76 -9.35
C ASP A 61 0.03 -5.10 -10.03
N SER A 62 0.25 -6.15 -9.26
CA SER A 62 0.58 -7.47 -9.81
C SER A 62 -0.63 -8.16 -10.45
N SER A 63 -1.86 -7.74 -10.13
CA SER A 63 -3.05 -8.33 -10.71
C SER A 63 -3.33 -7.84 -12.14
N LYS A 64 -2.64 -6.79 -12.58
CA LYS A 64 -2.79 -6.25 -13.93
C LYS A 64 -1.63 -6.70 -14.79
N LYS A 65 -1.93 -7.57 -15.76
CA LYS A 65 -0.94 -8.08 -16.70
C LYS A 65 -0.36 -7.00 -17.63
N GLU A 66 -0.97 -5.84 -17.66
CA GLU A 66 -0.56 -4.74 -18.54
C GLU A 66 0.21 -3.64 -17.80
N SER A 67 0.46 -3.80 -16.50
CA SER A 67 1.21 -2.78 -15.78
C SER A 67 2.66 -2.80 -16.26
N ILE A 68 3.11 -1.66 -16.72
CA ILE A 68 4.51 -1.44 -17.05
C ILE A 68 5.29 -1.62 -15.75
N GLU A 69 6.33 -2.43 -15.76
CA GLU A 69 7.09 -2.82 -14.57
C GLU A 69 7.61 -1.65 -13.73
N ASN A 70 7.66 -0.46 -14.30
CA ASN A 70 8.24 0.72 -13.67
C ASN A 70 7.22 1.81 -13.33
N GLU A 71 5.95 1.45 -13.27
CA GLU A 71 4.91 2.43 -12.93
C GLU A 71 4.00 1.92 -11.83
N ILE A 72 3.56 2.84 -11.00
CA ILE A 72 2.52 2.55 -10.00
C ILE A 72 1.17 2.71 -10.69
N SER A 73 0.31 1.72 -10.56
CA SER A 73 -0.97 1.75 -11.24
C SER A 73 -1.88 2.86 -10.71
N GLU A 74 -2.81 3.28 -11.55
CA GLU A 74 -3.81 4.25 -11.16
C GLU A 74 -4.64 3.75 -9.98
N GLN A 75 -4.96 2.46 -9.95
CA GLN A 75 -5.71 1.85 -8.86
C GLN A 75 -4.96 1.92 -7.53
N ALA A 76 -3.64 1.77 -7.57
CA ALA A 76 -2.83 1.93 -6.37
C ALA A 76 -2.89 3.37 -5.85
N TRP A 77 -2.86 4.35 -6.74
CA TRP A 77 -2.98 5.75 -6.35
C TRP A 77 -4.36 6.08 -5.78
N ILE A 78 -5.41 5.47 -6.31
CA ILE A 78 -6.75 5.61 -5.74
C ILE A 78 -6.77 5.09 -4.30
N ALA A 79 -6.14 3.94 -4.06
CA ALA A 79 -6.04 3.39 -2.72
C ALA A 79 -5.28 4.32 -1.78
N VAL A 80 -4.21 4.95 -2.27
CA VAL A 80 -3.46 5.95 -1.50
C VAL A 80 -4.36 7.13 -1.14
N ASP A 81 -5.11 7.64 -2.10
CA ASP A 81 -5.97 8.81 -1.85
C ASP A 81 -7.06 8.52 -0.83
N GLU A 82 -7.54 7.30 -0.78
CA GLU A 82 -8.57 6.89 0.18
C GLU A 82 -8.01 6.55 1.57
N SER A 83 -6.71 6.37 1.69
CA SER A 83 -6.09 5.99 2.96
C SER A 83 -5.87 7.19 3.89
N SER A 84 -5.77 6.91 5.19
CA SER A 84 -5.47 7.93 6.20
C SER A 84 -3.98 8.22 6.30
N LEU A 85 -3.15 7.22 6.02
CA LEU A 85 -1.71 7.29 6.12
C LEU A 85 -1.10 6.39 5.07
N VAL A 86 0.10 6.72 4.63
CA VAL A 86 0.82 5.91 3.64
C VAL A 86 2.15 5.47 4.22
N LEU A 87 2.48 4.19 4.03
CA LEU A 87 3.81 3.67 4.30
C LEU A 87 4.55 3.57 2.96
N PHE A 88 5.55 4.40 2.79
CA PHE A 88 6.36 4.42 1.58
C PHE A 88 7.59 3.55 1.80
N VAL A 89 7.64 2.43 1.09
CA VAL A 89 8.71 1.43 1.24
C VAL A 89 9.80 1.65 0.19
N ILE A 90 11.03 1.75 0.63
CA ILE A 90 12.20 1.87 -0.25
C ILE A 90 13.18 0.75 0.07
N ASP A 91 14.09 0.50 -0.85
CA ASP A 91 15.17 -0.46 -0.63
C ASP A 91 16.38 0.27 -0.05
N GLY A 92 16.64 0.06 1.23
CA GLY A 92 17.75 0.73 1.94
C GLY A 92 19.14 0.29 1.51
N SER A 93 19.25 -0.80 0.75
CA SER A 93 20.53 -1.28 0.24
C SER A 93 20.93 -0.65 -1.09
N GLU A 94 20.05 0.13 -1.69
CA GLU A 94 20.27 0.77 -2.99
C GLU A 94 20.00 2.27 -2.91
N GLU A 95 20.50 3.00 -3.88
CA GLU A 95 20.16 4.41 -4.00
C GLU A 95 18.73 4.55 -4.48
N LEU A 96 18.11 5.69 -4.20
CA LEU A 96 16.76 5.97 -4.66
C LEU A 96 16.73 5.99 -6.19
N THR A 97 15.75 5.28 -6.75
CA THR A 97 15.55 5.25 -8.20
C THR A 97 14.70 6.45 -8.65
N ASN A 98 14.62 6.65 -9.95
CA ASN A 98 13.73 7.68 -10.50
C ASN A 98 12.27 7.42 -10.12
N LEU A 99 11.86 6.17 -10.09
CA LEU A 99 10.50 5.82 -9.68
C LEU A 99 10.25 6.14 -8.22
N ASP A 100 11.23 5.89 -7.34
CA ASP A 100 11.13 6.27 -5.93
C ASP A 100 10.89 7.77 -5.79
N SER A 101 11.64 8.57 -6.55
CA SER A 101 11.49 10.03 -6.55
C SER A 101 10.14 10.47 -7.08
N GLU A 102 9.64 9.83 -8.12
CA GLU A 102 8.31 10.13 -8.67
C GLU A 102 7.20 9.82 -7.67
N ILE A 103 7.32 8.69 -6.96
CA ILE A 103 6.36 8.34 -5.92
C ILE A 103 6.36 9.41 -4.83
N LEU A 104 7.54 9.81 -4.37
CA LEU A 104 7.68 10.82 -3.34
C LEU A 104 7.03 12.15 -3.75
N ASP A 105 7.30 12.58 -4.99
CA ASP A 105 6.71 13.81 -5.51
C ASP A 105 5.19 13.73 -5.58
N ASN A 106 4.66 12.59 -6.00
CA ASN A 106 3.22 12.39 -6.06
C ASN A 106 2.58 12.41 -4.67
N LEU A 107 3.24 11.81 -3.68
CA LEU A 107 2.73 11.84 -2.31
C LEU A 107 2.66 13.27 -1.78
N ARG A 108 3.66 14.08 -2.09
CA ARG A 108 3.69 15.49 -1.69
C ARG A 108 2.61 16.30 -2.39
N LYS A 109 2.42 16.09 -3.68
CA LYS A 109 1.39 16.79 -4.46
C LYS A 109 -0.02 16.47 -3.96
N ARG A 110 -0.23 15.25 -3.48
CA ARG A 110 -1.51 14.81 -2.95
C ARG A 110 -1.74 15.25 -1.51
N ASN A 111 -0.78 15.92 -0.90
CA ASN A 111 -0.81 16.29 0.52
C ASN A 111 -1.08 15.09 1.43
N LYS A 112 -0.58 13.93 1.04
CA LYS A 112 -0.82 12.72 1.78
C LYS A 112 0.24 12.58 2.88
N LYS A 113 -0.22 12.27 4.09
CA LYS A 113 0.69 11.99 5.20
C LYS A 113 1.35 10.63 4.95
N PHE A 114 2.68 10.59 5.02
CA PHE A 114 3.42 9.35 4.78
C PHE A 114 4.64 9.24 5.69
N ILE A 115 5.06 8.02 5.88
CA ILE A 115 6.27 7.68 6.63
C ILE A 115 7.19 6.89 5.71
#